data_866522e36f2eb30a734b0ecbd5ae8a0c
#
_entry.id   866522e36f2eb30a734b0ecbd5ae8a0c
#
_cell.length_a   1.000
_cell.length_b   1.000
_cell.length_c   1.000
_cell.angle_alpha   90.00
_cell.angle_beta   90.00
_cell.angle_gamma   90.00
#
_symmetry.space_group_name_H-M   'P 1'
#
loop_
_entity.id
_entity.type
_entity.pdbx_description
1 polymer ?
#
loop_
_entity_poly.entity_id
_entity_poly.type
_entity_poly.pdbx_seq_one_letter_code
_entity_poly.pdbx_strand_id
1 'polypeptide(L)'
;MKRWMMKRLIAWKNDAHRKPLILDGARQTGKSWLVKELGRTQFESMAYVSLENNEAMDQLFSGSLRPERLIAGIALASRTRIEPGKTLIVLDEVQAIPRAVEALKYFAEEACEYALIATGSSLGITVHPGTSYPVGKVDRYRLYPMNFLEFLDAVGCHNLTEIIENADLDMMSVFHEQLMEWLKYYMVVGGMPEAVEIFAETYPGA
;
A
#
# COMPACT_ATOMS: atom_id res chain seq x y z
N MET A 1 -1.13 4.74 12.74
CA MET A 1 -1.20 6.07 12.06
C MET A 1 -2.20 6.02 10.89
N LYS A 2 -2.99 7.06 10.70
CA LYS A 2 -3.97 7.15 9.60
C LYS A 2 -3.24 7.55 8.31
N ARG A 3 -3.52 6.86 7.19
CA ARG A 3 -2.95 7.18 5.88
C ARG A 3 -4.08 7.47 4.89
N TRP A 4 -4.00 8.55 4.15
CA TRP A 4 -5.03 8.91 3.16
C TRP A 4 -5.17 7.91 2.03
N MET A 5 -4.09 7.21 1.71
CA MET A 5 -4.13 6.12 0.74
C MET A 5 -5.12 5.01 1.12
N MET A 6 -5.43 4.82 2.41
CA MET A 6 -6.41 3.84 2.86
C MET A 6 -7.80 4.09 2.24
N LYS A 7 -8.24 5.34 2.13
CA LYS A 7 -9.52 5.69 1.48
C LYS A 7 -9.54 5.22 0.02
N ARG A 8 -8.43 5.40 -0.71
CA ARG A 8 -8.30 4.96 -2.10
C ARG A 8 -8.27 3.44 -2.23
N LEU A 9 -7.61 2.74 -1.31
CA LEU A 9 -7.58 1.27 -1.29
C LEU A 9 -8.96 0.67 -0.99
N ILE A 10 -9.73 1.29 -0.11
CA ILE A 10 -11.12 0.89 0.16
C ILE A 10 -12.01 1.13 -1.06
N ALA A 11 -11.85 2.27 -1.74
CA ALA A 11 -12.55 2.55 -2.99
C ALA A 11 -12.20 1.51 -4.08
N TRP A 12 -10.91 1.20 -4.25
CA TRP A 12 -10.47 0.14 -5.16
C TRP A 12 -11.07 -1.23 -4.83
N LYS A 13 -11.09 -1.61 -3.55
CA LYS A 13 -11.73 -2.88 -3.12
C LYS A 13 -13.18 -2.97 -3.57
N ASN A 14 -13.93 -1.87 -3.46
CA ASN A 14 -15.37 -1.81 -3.72
C ASN A 14 -15.71 -1.56 -5.21
N ASP A 15 -14.72 -1.34 -6.06
CA ASP A 15 -14.93 -1.19 -7.48
C ASP A 15 -15.21 -2.55 -8.13
N ALA A 16 -16.36 -2.68 -8.79
CA ALA A 16 -16.76 -3.89 -9.50
C ALA A 16 -15.83 -4.22 -10.70
N HIS A 17 -15.12 -3.21 -11.21
CA HIS A 17 -14.18 -3.35 -12.33
C HIS A 17 -12.72 -3.25 -11.90
N ARG A 18 -12.45 -3.44 -10.60
CA ARG A 18 -11.07 -3.39 -10.08
C ARG A 18 -10.17 -4.37 -10.82
N LYS A 19 -8.97 -3.94 -11.06
CA LYS A 19 -7.89 -4.77 -11.57
C LYS A 19 -6.94 -5.14 -10.43
N PRO A 20 -6.06 -6.15 -10.59
CA PRO A 20 -4.95 -6.33 -9.67
C PRO A 20 -4.22 -5.01 -9.45
N LEU A 21 -3.93 -4.67 -8.20
CA LEU A 21 -3.33 -3.39 -7.83
C LEU A 21 -1.83 -3.53 -7.60
N ILE A 22 -1.05 -2.64 -8.21
CA ILE A 22 0.35 -2.43 -7.84
C ILE A 22 0.41 -1.21 -6.91
N LEU A 23 0.83 -1.43 -5.66
CA LEU A 23 1.12 -0.37 -4.71
C LEU A 23 2.63 -0.14 -4.66
N ASP A 24 3.12 0.84 -5.41
CA ASP A 24 4.53 1.20 -5.42
C ASP A 24 4.85 2.39 -4.48
N GLY A 25 6.12 2.61 -4.22
CA GLY A 25 6.61 3.72 -3.43
C GLY A 25 8.02 3.47 -2.90
N ALA A 26 8.66 4.50 -2.35
CA ALA A 26 9.98 4.36 -1.77
C ALA A 26 10.00 3.30 -0.65
N ARG A 27 11.18 2.79 -0.31
CA ARG A 27 11.34 1.93 0.87
C ARG A 27 10.90 2.67 2.12
N GLN A 28 10.39 1.94 3.12
CA GLN A 28 9.99 2.46 4.44
C GLN A 28 8.81 3.46 4.44
N THR A 29 8.09 3.64 3.33
CA THR A 29 6.88 4.49 3.29
C THR A 29 5.65 3.86 3.92
N GLY A 30 5.75 2.61 4.43
CA GLY A 30 4.66 1.92 5.13
C GLY A 30 3.75 1.10 4.22
N LYS A 31 4.19 0.69 3.00
CA LYS A 31 3.38 -0.13 2.06
C LYS A 31 2.86 -1.41 2.71
N SER A 32 3.77 -2.22 3.27
CA SER A 32 3.42 -3.52 3.87
C SER A 32 2.49 -3.36 5.07
N TRP A 33 2.69 -2.31 5.89
CA TRP A 33 1.77 -1.96 6.98
C TRP A 33 0.37 -1.62 6.44
N LEU A 34 0.30 -0.80 5.40
CA LEU A 34 -0.95 -0.32 4.83
C LEU A 34 -1.79 -1.46 4.23
N VAL A 35 -1.16 -2.40 3.50
CA VAL A 35 -1.89 -3.55 2.93
C VAL A 35 -2.31 -4.55 3.99
N LYS A 36 -1.50 -4.74 5.05
CA LYS A 36 -1.89 -5.57 6.21
C LYS A 36 -3.08 -4.97 6.94
N GLU A 37 -3.10 -3.66 7.14
CA GLU A 37 -4.21 -2.97 7.79
C GLU A 37 -5.49 -3.02 6.92
N LEU A 38 -5.36 -2.88 5.60
CA LEU A 38 -6.48 -3.09 4.67
C LEU A 38 -7.02 -4.53 4.78
N GLY A 39 -6.14 -5.53 4.75
CA GLY A 39 -6.51 -6.94 4.90
C GLY A 39 -7.27 -7.19 6.21
N ARG A 40 -6.72 -6.69 7.32
CA ARG A 40 -7.29 -6.85 8.66
C ARG A 40 -8.67 -6.19 8.81
N THR A 41 -8.88 -5.02 8.19
CA THR A 41 -10.09 -4.20 8.43
C THR A 41 -11.17 -4.39 7.37
N GLN A 42 -10.82 -4.85 6.17
CA GLN A 42 -11.71 -4.84 5.02
C GLN A 42 -11.97 -6.22 4.41
N PHE A 43 -11.26 -7.26 4.83
CA PHE A 43 -11.39 -8.62 4.32
C PHE A 43 -11.61 -9.61 5.47
N GLU A 44 -12.19 -10.78 5.16
CA GLU A 44 -12.35 -11.86 6.14
C GLU A 44 -11.02 -12.57 6.43
N SER A 45 -10.14 -12.63 5.42
CA SER A 45 -8.81 -13.23 5.53
C SER A 45 -7.82 -12.56 4.59
N MET A 46 -6.52 -12.83 4.80
CA MET A 46 -5.45 -12.30 3.97
C MET A 46 -4.39 -13.37 3.72
N ALA A 47 -4.12 -13.68 2.46
CA ALA A 47 -3.04 -14.52 2.00
C ALA A 47 -1.82 -13.63 1.67
N TYR A 48 -0.95 -13.41 2.66
CA TYR A 48 0.23 -12.57 2.52
C TYR A 48 1.47 -13.42 2.27
N VAL A 49 2.19 -13.14 1.18
CA VAL A 49 3.45 -13.81 0.83
C VAL A 49 4.49 -12.76 0.42
N SER A 50 5.64 -12.79 1.09
CA SER A 50 6.83 -12.06 0.62
C SER A 50 7.53 -12.87 -0.46
N LEU A 51 7.86 -12.21 -1.56
CA LEU A 51 8.59 -12.82 -2.68
C LEU A 51 10.10 -12.68 -2.55
N GLU A 52 10.57 -11.84 -1.63
CA GLU A 52 12.00 -11.65 -1.39
C GLU A 52 12.60 -12.90 -0.72
N ASN A 53 13.67 -13.44 -1.32
CA ASN A 53 14.37 -14.64 -0.83
C ASN A 53 13.45 -15.87 -0.62
N ASN A 54 12.44 -16.04 -1.48
CA ASN A 54 11.44 -17.11 -1.36
C ASN A 54 11.53 -18.11 -2.52
N GLU A 55 12.34 -19.13 -2.34
CA GLU A 55 12.60 -20.17 -3.36
C GLU A 55 11.32 -20.90 -3.80
N ALA A 56 10.40 -21.18 -2.88
CA ALA A 56 9.15 -21.85 -3.21
C ALA A 56 8.29 -21.00 -4.15
N MET A 57 8.26 -19.68 -3.94
CA MET A 57 7.56 -18.74 -4.82
C MET A 57 8.29 -18.57 -6.14
N ASP A 58 9.62 -18.53 -6.15
CA ASP A 58 10.39 -18.48 -7.39
C ASP A 58 10.09 -19.70 -8.27
N GLN A 59 10.09 -20.91 -7.70
CA GLN A 59 9.68 -22.12 -8.39
C GLN A 59 8.22 -22.10 -8.83
N LEU A 60 7.30 -21.57 -8.03
CA LEU A 60 5.91 -21.43 -8.39
C LEU A 60 5.72 -20.54 -9.61
N PHE A 61 6.32 -19.36 -9.61
CA PHE A 61 6.22 -18.39 -10.71
C PHE A 61 7.08 -18.75 -11.93
N SER A 62 8.08 -19.61 -11.81
CA SER A 62 8.85 -20.11 -12.95
C SER A 62 8.04 -21.07 -13.84
N GLY A 63 7.00 -21.71 -13.32
CA GLY A 63 6.09 -22.59 -14.04
C GLY A 63 4.98 -21.87 -14.81
N SER A 64 3.83 -22.55 -14.96
CA SER A 64 2.64 -21.96 -15.57
C SER A 64 2.07 -20.82 -14.71
N LEU A 65 1.72 -19.69 -15.35
CA LEU A 65 1.15 -18.52 -14.70
C LEU A 65 -0.40 -18.54 -14.65
N ARG A 66 -1.03 -19.70 -14.84
CA ARG A 66 -2.49 -19.84 -14.71
C ARG A 66 -2.93 -19.50 -13.29
N PRO A 67 -3.95 -18.66 -13.11
CA PRO A 67 -4.39 -18.19 -11.80
C PRO A 67 -4.73 -19.31 -10.82
N GLU A 68 -5.40 -20.39 -11.26
CA GLU A 68 -5.80 -21.49 -10.38
C GLU A 68 -4.59 -22.15 -9.71
N ARG A 69 -3.51 -22.37 -10.50
CA ARG A 69 -2.26 -22.96 -9.99
C ARG A 69 -1.55 -22.01 -9.03
N LEU A 70 -1.51 -20.72 -9.36
CA LEU A 70 -0.87 -19.70 -8.51
C LEU A 70 -1.64 -19.52 -7.21
N ILE A 71 -2.98 -19.45 -7.25
CA ILE A 71 -3.83 -19.34 -6.07
C ILE A 71 -3.61 -20.55 -5.15
N ALA A 72 -3.57 -21.77 -5.69
CA ALA A 72 -3.31 -22.98 -4.89
C ALA A 72 -1.93 -22.92 -4.22
N GLY A 73 -0.87 -22.50 -4.95
CA GLY A 73 0.47 -22.33 -4.39
C GLY A 73 0.57 -21.25 -3.32
N ILE A 74 -0.06 -20.11 -3.56
CA ILE A 74 -0.11 -18.99 -2.60
C ILE A 74 -0.90 -19.41 -1.34
N ALA A 75 -2.01 -20.14 -1.50
CA ALA A 75 -2.78 -20.65 -0.36
C ALA A 75 -1.94 -21.57 0.53
N LEU A 76 -1.14 -22.47 -0.08
CA LEU A 76 -0.22 -23.35 0.67
C LEU A 76 0.86 -22.55 1.39
N ALA A 77 1.51 -21.60 0.71
CA ALA A 77 2.59 -20.79 1.27
C ALA A 77 2.11 -19.89 2.41
N SER A 78 0.94 -19.26 2.25
CA SER A 78 0.36 -18.37 3.27
C SER A 78 -0.42 -19.11 4.36
N ARG A 79 -0.64 -20.43 4.20
CA ARG A 79 -1.52 -21.24 5.08
C ARG A 79 -2.92 -20.65 5.22
N THR A 80 -3.42 -20.01 4.17
CA THR A 80 -4.71 -19.33 4.15
C THR A 80 -5.57 -19.90 3.04
N ARG A 81 -6.81 -20.25 3.36
CA ARG A 81 -7.81 -20.58 2.33
C ARG A 81 -8.16 -19.31 1.57
N ILE A 82 -7.99 -19.32 0.26
CA ILE A 82 -8.27 -18.17 -0.60
C ILE A 82 -9.66 -18.33 -1.19
N GLU A 83 -10.56 -17.40 -0.83
CA GLU A 83 -11.93 -17.36 -1.33
C GLU A 83 -12.17 -16.06 -2.10
N PRO A 84 -12.83 -16.13 -3.29
CA PRO A 84 -13.17 -14.94 -4.08
C PRO A 84 -13.95 -13.92 -3.26
N GLY A 85 -13.59 -12.64 -3.39
CA GLY A 85 -14.27 -11.53 -2.71
C GLY A 85 -14.04 -11.41 -1.20
N LYS A 86 -13.56 -12.47 -0.52
CA LYS A 86 -13.37 -12.53 0.93
C LYS A 86 -11.91 -12.41 1.36
N THR A 87 -11.00 -12.97 0.56
CA THR A 87 -9.56 -13.00 0.87
C THR A 87 -8.81 -11.96 0.06
N LEU A 88 -8.00 -11.16 0.72
CA LEU A 88 -7.00 -10.33 0.06
C LEU A 88 -5.73 -11.14 -0.20
N ILE A 89 -5.33 -11.26 -1.46
CA ILE A 89 -4.02 -11.81 -1.85
C ILE A 89 -3.01 -10.68 -1.87
N VAL A 90 -1.89 -10.84 -1.17
CA VAL A 90 -0.79 -9.86 -1.13
C VAL A 90 0.52 -10.53 -1.55
N LEU A 91 1.11 -10.01 -2.63
CA LEU A 91 2.45 -10.36 -3.10
C LEU A 91 3.38 -9.20 -2.75
N ASP A 92 4.13 -9.34 -1.66
CA ASP A 92 5.04 -8.28 -1.19
C ASP A 92 6.42 -8.42 -1.86
N GLU A 93 7.05 -7.27 -2.16
CA GLU A 93 8.33 -7.15 -2.87
C GLU A 93 8.30 -7.87 -4.24
N VAL A 94 7.25 -7.57 -5.02
CA VAL A 94 6.96 -8.25 -6.30
C VAL A 94 8.09 -8.17 -7.33
N GLN A 95 8.97 -7.17 -7.23
CA GLN A 95 10.14 -7.05 -8.11
C GLN A 95 11.21 -8.14 -7.89
N ALA A 96 11.15 -8.86 -6.77
CA ALA A 96 12.07 -9.97 -6.51
C ALA A 96 11.85 -11.13 -7.50
N ILE A 97 10.61 -11.30 -7.99
CA ILE A 97 10.26 -12.33 -8.97
C ILE A 97 9.56 -11.63 -10.16
N PRO A 98 10.30 -11.28 -11.23
CA PRO A 98 9.74 -10.54 -12.38
C PRO A 98 8.49 -11.19 -13.01
N ARG A 99 8.45 -12.52 -13.05
CA ARG A 99 7.28 -13.26 -13.56
C ARG A 99 6.02 -13.13 -12.68
N ALA A 100 6.17 -12.74 -11.42
CA ALA A 100 5.01 -12.42 -10.58
C ALA A 100 4.30 -11.13 -11.05
N VAL A 101 5.05 -10.14 -11.58
CA VAL A 101 4.46 -8.95 -12.22
C VAL A 101 3.71 -9.34 -13.49
N GLU A 102 4.28 -10.24 -14.32
CA GLU A 102 3.63 -10.75 -15.52
C GLU A 102 2.33 -11.50 -15.19
N ALA A 103 2.32 -12.25 -14.09
CA ALA A 103 1.16 -13.03 -13.64
C ALA A 103 -0.07 -12.15 -13.37
N LEU A 104 0.11 -10.88 -12.99
CA LEU A 104 -1.00 -9.95 -12.72
C LEU A 104 -1.93 -9.78 -13.93
N LYS A 105 -1.39 -9.91 -15.16
CA LYS A 105 -2.19 -9.88 -16.38
C LYS A 105 -3.22 -11.02 -16.39
N TYR A 106 -2.81 -12.22 -16.05
CA TYR A 106 -3.69 -13.40 -16.06
C TYR A 106 -4.75 -13.30 -14.96
N PHE A 107 -4.39 -12.78 -13.79
CA PHE A 107 -5.38 -12.49 -12.75
C PHE A 107 -6.43 -11.47 -13.21
N ALA A 108 -6.03 -10.45 -13.97
CA ALA A 108 -6.97 -9.46 -14.51
C ALA A 108 -7.93 -10.04 -15.56
N GLU A 109 -7.47 -11.04 -16.33
CA GLU A 109 -8.22 -11.60 -17.46
C GLU A 109 -9.08 -12.81 -17.06
N GLU A 110 -8.60 -13.65 -16.14
CA GLU A 110 -9.14 -14.97 -15.86
C GLU A 110 -9.60 -15.14 -14.40
N ALA A 111 -9.28 -14.20 -13.49
CA ALA A 111 -9.54 -14.33 -12.05
C ALA A 111 -9.84 -12.97 -11.39
N CYS A 112 -10.63 -12.12 -12.06
CA CYS A 112 -10.94 -10.75 -11.60
C CYS A 112 -11.75 -10.70 -10.28
N GLU A 113 -12.38 -11.81 -9.90
CA GLU A 113 -13.09 -11.95 -8.62
C GLU A 113 -12.17 -11.96 -7.40
N TYR A 114 -10.88 -12.28 -7.58
CA TYR A 114 -9.90 -12.25 -6.51
C TYR A 114 -9.31 -10.86 -6.33
N ALA A 115 -9.29 -10.37 -5.10
CA ALA A 115 -8.63 -9.12 -4.77
C ALA A 115 -7.13 -9.37 -4.59
N LEU A 116 -6.30 -8.81 -5.47
CA LEU A 116 -4.86 -9.00 -5.45
C LEU A 116 -4.13 -7.65 -5.41
N ILE A 117 -3.24 -7.49 -4.44
CA ILE A 117 -2.32 -6.35 -4.33
C ILE A 117 -0.88 -6.87 -4.40
N ALA A 118 -0.10 -6.32 -5.33
CA ALA A 118 1.33 -6.47 -5.38
C ALA A 118 2.01 -5.22 -4.84
N THR A 119 2.92 -5.35 -3.88
CA THR A 119 3.70 -4.22 -3.39
C THR A 119 5.14 -4.30 -3.86
N GLY A 120 5.81 -3.16 -3.96
CA GLY A 120 7.22 -3.13 -4.32
C GLY A 120 7.83 -1.73 -4.35
N SER A 121 9.15 -1.67 -4.47
CA SER A 121 9.83 -0.39 -4.63
C SER A 121 9.69 0.13 -6.07
N SER A 122 9.48 1.44 -6.23
CA SER A 122 9.27 2.08 -7.54
C SER A 122 10.40 1.79 -8.55
N LEU A 123 11.64 1.67 -8.07
CA LEU A 123 12.80 1.38 -8.91
C LEU A 123 12.84 -0.07 -9.39
N GLY A 124 12.39 -1.02 -8.56
CA GLY A 124 12.42 -2.45 -8.88
C GLY A 124 11.38 -2.88 -9.91
N ILE A 125 10.20 -2.24 -9.91
CA ILE A 125 9.09 -2.63 -10.80
C ILE A 125 9.31 -2.15 -12.25
N THR A 126 10.12 -1.10 -12.46
CA THR A 126 10.32 -0.46 -13.77
C THR A 126 11.57 -0.91 -14.53
N VAL A 127 12.50 -1.63 -13.92
CA VAL A 127 13.89 -1.74 -14.42
C VAL A 127 14.29 -3.13 -14.93
N HIS A 128 13.40 -4.11 -15.02
CA HIS A 128 13.80 -5.40 -15.59
C HIS A 128 13.66 -5.44 -17.11
N PRO A 129 14.79 -5.41 -17.88
CA PRO A 129 14.74 -5.65 -19.32
C PRO A 129 14.15 -7.04 -19.60
N GLY A 130 13.11 -7.07 -20.42
CA GLY A 130 12.47 -8.34 -20.83
C GLY A 130 11.22 -8.75 -20.02
N THR A 131 10.82 -8.02 -18.99
CA THR A 131 9.51 -8.23 -18.33
C THR A 131 8.44 -7.41 -19.04
N SER A 132 7.39 -8.09 -19.52
CA SER A 132 6.20 -7.42 -20.06
C SER A 132 5.41 -6.82 -18.91
N TYR A 133 5.54 -5.51 -18.71
CA TYR A 133 4.69 -4.79 -17.76
C TYR A 133 3.22 -4.87 -18.24
N PRO A 134 2.27 -5.26 -17.38
CA PRO A 134 0.88 -5.48 -17.77
C PRO A 134 0.11 -4.16 -17.98
N VAL A 135 0.49 -3.40 -19.02
CA VAL A 135 -0.13 -2.11 -19.36
C VAL A 135 -1.64 -2.26 -19.54
N GLY A 136 -2.42 -1.45 -18.84
CA GLY A 136 -3.88 -1.45 -18.94
C GLY A 136 -4.58 -2.62 -18.23
N LYS A 137 -3.82 -3.59 -17.67
CA LYS A 137 -4.35 -4.76 -16.96
C LYS A 137 -4.20 -4.69 -15.44
N VAL A 138 -3.56 -3.64 -14.94
CA VAL A 138 -3.37 -3.39 -13.52
C VAL A 138 -3.72 -1.96 -13.18
N ASP A 139 -4.21 -1.75 -11.97
CA ASP A 139 -4.26 -0.44 -11.34
C ASP A 139 -2.92 -0.15 -10.67
N ARG A 140 -2.52 1.12 -10.61
CA ARG A 140 -1.26 1.50 -9.97
C ARG A 140 -1.47 2.68 -9.05
N TYR A 141 -1.13 2.48 -7.77
CA TYR A 141 -1.11 3.55 -6.78
C TYR A 141 0.30 3.72 -6.25
N ARG A 142 0.71 4.99 -6.07
CA ARG A 142 2.00 5.32 -5.50
C ARG A 142 1.83 5.85 -4.08
N LEU A 143 2.50 5.19 -3.15
CA LEU A 143 2.57 5.62 -1.75
C LEU A 143 3.80 6.51 -1.57
N TYR A 144 3.53 7.75 -1.19
CA TYR A 144 4.56 8.71 -0.82
C TYR A 144 4.79 8.69 0.70
N PRO A 145 5.90 9.28 1.19
CA PRO A 145 5.99 9.65 2.60
C PRO A 145 4.74 10.43 3.05
N MET A 146 4.51 10.50 4.34
CA MET A 146 3.39 11.25 4.91
C MET A 146 3.49 12.72 4.51
N ASN A 147 2.38 13.30 4.07
CA ASN A 147 2.29 14.74 3.87
C ASN A 147 2.08 15.47 5.20
N PHE A 148 2.08 16.81 5.18
CA PHE A 148 1.95 17.62 6.37
C PHE A 148 0.66 17.34 7.16
N LEU A 149 -0.46 17.11 6.48
CA LEU A 149 -1.74 16.82 7.14
C LEU A 149 -1.76 15.41 7.77
N GLU A 150 -1.18 14.42 7.10
CA GLU A 150 -0.98 13.08 7.70
C GLU A 150 -0.02 13.13 8.91
N PHE A 151 0.98 14.02 8.87
CA PHE A 151 1.87 14.28 10.01
C PHE A 151 1.12 14.92 11.17
N LEU A 152 0.33 15.99 10.94
CA LEU A 152 -0.50 16.61 11.97
C LEU A 152 -1.45 15.60 12.62
N ASP A 153 -2.10 14.76 11.81
CA ASP A 153 -2.95 13.67 12.33
C ASP A 153 -2.14 12.68 13.19
N ALA A 154 -0.93 12.34 12.79
CA ALA A 154 -0.09 11.38 13.50
C ALA A 154 0.38 11.90 14.86
N VAL A 155 0.63 13.20 14.98
CA VAL A 155 1.02 13.85 16.25
C VAL A 155 -0.16 14.32 17.11
N GLY A 156 -1.40 13.99 16.69
CA GLY A 156 -2.61 14.29 17.47
C GLY A 156 -3.25 15.65 17.21
N CYS A 157 -2.75 16.42 16.25
CA CYS A 157 -3.25 17.77 15.92
C CYS A 157 -4.40 17.74 14.90
N HIS A 158 -5.41 16.89 15.13
CA HIS A 158 -6.54 16.70 14.18
C HIS A 158 -7.31 18.00 13.90
N ASN A 159 -7.49 18.87 14.91
CA ASN A 159 -8.20 20.13 14.73
C ASN A 159 -7.50 21.04 13.70
N LEU A 160 -6.17 21.07 13.69
CA LEU A 160 -5.40 21.83 12.70
C LEU A 160 -5.52 21.25 11.31
N THR A 161 -5.57 19.91 11.20
CA THR A 161 -5.83 19.22 9.94
C THR A 161 -7.19 19.63 9.37
N GLU A 162 -8.25 19.65 10.20
CA GLU A 162 -9.60 20.04 9.79
C GLU A 162 -9.68 21.49 9.30
N ILE A 163 -9.01 22.43 9.98
CA ILE A 163 -8.95 23.83 9.56
C ILE A 163 -8.35 23.96 8.15
N ILE A 164 -7.27 23.22 7.87
CA ILE A 164 -6.61 23.25 6.56
C ILE A 164 -7.48 22.54 5.49
N GLU A 165 -8.04 21.36 5.80
CA GLU A 165 -8.88 20.60 4.87
C GLU A 165 -10.14 21.38 4.45
N ASN A 166 -10.72 22.14 5.38
CA ASN A 166 -11.90 22.98 5.14
C ASN A 166 -11.56 24.35 4.52
N ALA A 167 -10.26 24.64 4.32
CA ALA A 167 -9.77 25.94 3.85
C ALA A 167 -10.33 27.14 4.65
N ASP A 168 -10.48 26.99 5.97
CA ASP A 168 -10.96 28.03 6.88
C ASP A 168 -9.84 29.08 7.09
N LEU A 169 -9.83 30.10 6.20
CA LEU A 169 -8.80 31.11 6.17
C LEU A 169 -8.79 31.97 7.44
N ASP A 170 -9.93 32.19 8.06
CA ASP A 170 -10.05 33.00 9.29
C ASP A 170 -9.37 32.23 10.43
N MET A 171 -9.71 30.95 10.63
CA MET A 171 -9.09 30.12 11.63
C MET A 171 -7.60 29.84 11.34
N MET A 172 -7.20 29.67 10.09
CA MET A 172 -5.79 29.56 9.69
C MET A 172 -5.00 30.82 10.06
N SER A 173 -5.62 32.00 9.95
CA SER A 173 -4.99 33.27 10.38
C SER A 173 -4.84 33.33 11.89
N VAL A 174 -5.86 32.94 12.65
CA VAL A 174 -5.82 32.91 14.14
C VAL A 174 -4.75 31.96 14.64
N PHE A 175 -4.64 30.76 14.05
CA PHE A 175 -3.67 29.72 14.45
C PHE A 175 -2.40 29.71 13.61
N HIS A 176 -2.08 30.81 12.92
CA HIS A 176 -0.94 30.90 12.01
C HIS A 176 0.39 30.51 12.66
N GLU A 177 0.70 31.04 13.84
CA GLU A 177 1.96 30.76 14.54
C GLU A 177 2.08 29.27 14.87
N GLN A 178 1.01 28.67 15.37
CA GLN A 178 0.99 27.23 15.70
C GLN A 178 1.14 26.38 14.44
N LEU A 179 0.46 26.70 13.34
CA LEU A 179 0.60 26.01 12.06
C LEU A 179 2.04 26.09 11.53
N MET A 180 2.66 27.29 11.64
CA MET A 180 4.04 27.50 11.22
C MET A 180 5.05 26.76 12.10
N GLU A 181 4.79 26.62 13.38
CA GLU A 181 5.63 25.82 14.28
C GLU A 181 5.57 24.33 13.90
N TRP A 182 4.39 23.78 13.69
CA TRP A 182 4.22 22.41 13.24
C TRP A 182 4.84 22.16 11.85
N LEU A 183 4.73 23.11 10.95
CA LEU A 183 5.37 23.03 9.63
C LEU A 183 6.89 22.96 9.75
N LYS A 184 7.50 23.71 10.67
CA LYS A 184 8.93 23.63 10.96
C LYS A 184 9.33 22.24 11.48
N TYR A 185 8.57 21.67 12.41
CA TYR A 185 8.79 20.30 12.87
C TYR A 185 8.70 19.30 11.72
N TYR A 186 7.66 19.40 10.89
CA TYR A 186 7.54 18.55 9.72
C TYR A 186 8.70 18.67 8.73
N MET A 187 9.21 19.87 8.51
CA MET A 187 10.38 20.09 7.64
C MET A 187 11.67 19.46 8.17
N VAL A 188 11.79 19.31 9.49
CA VAL A 188 12.95 18.67 10.13
C VAL A 188 12.78 17.15 10.22
N VAL A 189 11.62 16.68 10.66
CA VAL A 189 11.33 15.25 10.87
C VAL A 189 11.10 14.54 9.54
N GLY A 190 10.47 15.23 8.58
CA GLY A 190 10.02 14.67 7.32
C GLY A 190 8.76 13.84 7.45
N GLY A 191 8.43 13.11 6.37
CA GLY A 191 7.21 12.31 6.28
C GLY A 191 7.42 10.79 6.35
N MET A 192 8.62 10.32 6.75
CA MET A 192 8.86 8.88 6.89
C MET A 192 8.12 8.36 8.12
N PRO A 193 7.23 7.32 7.99
CA PRO A 193 6.38 6.87 9.08
C PRO A 193 7.11 6.57 10.39
N GLU A 194 8.26 5.90 10.31
CA GLU A 194 9.08 5.56 11.49
C GLU A 194 9.59 6.82 12.20
N ALA A 195 10.08 7.81 11.45
CA ALA A 195 10.55 9.08 12.02
C ALA A 195 9.40 9.87 12.68
N VAL A 196 8.22 9.87 12.03
CA VAL A 196 7.02 10.53 12.56
C VAL A 196 6.51 9.84 13.82
N GLU A 197 6.57 8.50 13.89
CA GLU A 197 6.18 7.71 15.06
C GLU A 197 7.07 8.01 16.26
N ILE A 198 8.39 7.97 16.08
CA ILE A 198 9.36 8.32 17.13
C ILE A 198 9.15 9.76 17.61
N PHE A 199 8.91 10.68 16.69
CA PHE A 199 8.66 12.08 17.04
C PHE A 199 7.37 12.22 17.86
N ALA A 200 6.26 11.58 17.44
CA ALA A 200 4.99 11.63 18.13
C ALA A 200 5.04 11.03 19.54
N GLU A 201 5.87 9.99 19.77
CA GLU A 201 6.11 9.41 21.09
C GLU A 201 6.95 10.33 22.01
N THR A 202 7.87 11.08 21.42
CA THR A 202 8.79 11.97 22.16
C THR A 202 8.13 13.30 22.53
N TYR A 203 7.17 13.75 21.74
CA TYR A 203 6.38 14.98 21.94
C TYR A 203 4.89 14.67 22.09
N PRO A 204 4.46 13.96 23.17
CA PRO A 204 3.05 13.66 23.39
C PRO A 204 2.32 14.94 23.82
N GLY A 205 1.34 15.35 23.07
CA GLY A 205 0.41 16.42 23.46
C GLY A 205 0.88 17.81 23.12
N ALA A 206 1.55 17.91 22.06
CA ALA A 206 1.52 19.18 21.39
C ALA A 206 0.09 19.46 20.96
#